data_74b7ab537bc67d24e60c07565d4722f9
#
_entry.id   74b7ab537bc67d24e60c07565d4722f9
#
_cell.length_a   1.000
_cell.length_b   1.000
_cell.length_c   1.000
_cell.angle_alpha   90.00
_cell.angle_beta   90.00
_cell.angle_gamma   90.00
#
_symmetry.space_group_name_H-M   'P 1'
#
loop_
_entity.id
_entity.type
_entity.pdbx_description
1 polymer ?
#
loop_
_entity_poly.entity_id
_entity_poly.type
_entity_poly.pdbx_seq_one_letter_code
_entity_poly.pdbx_strand_id
1 'polypeptide(L)'
;VKDKLNYAATAQFTYKLTKNFGLTADGTVATRFPRINEYAGTGPTEEQYKRVTIPLIRGGLFYKNKWINLTSMVTYISKSNNIDQQNLTKPGTEEGKTVLLIYNIKTLGWTTSAEIDPFKGFHLHALFTYQKPVYKNYNASVTFNDGSEMSVNANGMIVKEIPQILVELDPSYNITKDLRLWLSFRYFGKTYANLQEALYFNGRWETFGGINWNVNKHLSLGATVINFLNQKGASGTINGSELITKEEAAQYAG
;
A
#
# COMPACT_ATOMS: atom_id res chain seq x y z
N VAL A 1 13.84 29.15 9.55
CA VAL A 1 12.65 28.48 8.98
C VAL A 1 11.46 29.00 9.76
N LYS A 2 10.51 29.75 9.13
CA LYS A 2 9.26 30.10 9.79
C LYS A 2 8.51 28.81 10.08
N ASP A 3 8.08 28.63 11.33
CA ASP A 3 7.28 27.50 11.77
C ASP A 3 6.01 27.41 10.93
N LYS A 4 5.99 26.45 9.99
CA LYS A 4 4.83 26.18 9.16
C LYS A 4 4.04 25.07 9.84
N LEU A 5 2.79 25.31 10.14
CA LEU A 5 1.92 24.36 10.82
C LEU A 5 1.59 23.16 9.90
N ASN A 6 1.76 21.93 10.39
CA ASN A 6 1.11 20.76 9.82
C ASN A 6 -0.35 20.74 10.26
N TYR A 7 -1.23 20.30 9.35
CA TYR A 7 -2.66 20.18 9.65
C TYR A 7 -3.23 18.88 9.06
N ALA A 8 -4.32 18.45 9.66
CA ALA A 8 -5.19 17.42 9.11
C ALA A 8 -6.64 17.87 9.30
N ALA A 9 -7.45 17.64 8.27
CA ALA A 9 -8.88 17.91 8.31
C ALA A 9 -9.62 16.75 7.63
N THR A 10 -10.76 16.34 8.20
CA THR A 10 -11.60 15.29 7.66
C THR A 10 -13.05 15.76 7.66
N ALA A 11 -13.76 15.45 6.56
CA ALA A 11 -15.20 15.60 6.47
C ALA A 11 -15.80 14.26 6.01
N GLN A 12 -16.96 13.92 6.57
CA GLN A 12 -17.68 12.70 6.22
C GLN A 12 -19.15 13.03 5.97
N PHE A 13 -19.71 12.39 4.95
CA PHE A 13 -21.11 12.48 4.58
C PHE A 13 -21.71 11.08 4.47
N THR A 14 -22.93 10.91 4.99
CA THR A 14 -23.69 9.66 4.87
C THR A 14 -25.14 10.02 4.57
N TYR A 15 -25.70 9.41 3.52
CA TYR A 15 -27.09 9.60 3.13
C TYR A 15 -27.80 8.25 3.00
N LYS A 16 -28.86 8.05 3.78
CA LYS A 16 -29.68 6.84 3.75
C LYS A 16 -30.75 6.96 2.69
N LEU A 17 -30.68 6.13 1.66
CA LEU A 17 -31.70 6.02 0.62
C LEU A 17 -32.87 5.16 1.09
N THR A 18 -32.57 4.12 1.88
CA THR A 18 -33.55 3.25 2.52
C THR A 18 -33.11 2.95 3.95
N LYS A 19 -33.89 2.15 4.68
CA LYS A 19 -33.53 1.66 6.02
C LYS A 19 -32.18 0.90 6.03
N ASN A 20 -31.86 0.23 4.95
CA ASN A 20 -30.73 -0.70 4.86
C ASN A 20 -29.63 -0.27 3.89
N PHE A 21 -29.88 0.69 3.00
CA PHE A 21 -29.00 1.06 1.91
C PHE A 21 -28.81 2.57 1.83
N GLY A 22 -27.61 3.01 1.49
CA GLY A 22 -27.30 4.42 1.32
C GLY A 22 -25.95 4.68 0.66
N LEU A 23 -25.63 5.97 0.59
CA LEU A 23 -24.40 6.53 0.06
C LEU A 23 -23.51 6.99 1.20
N THR A 24 -22.21 6.85 1.02
CA THR A 24 -21.22 7.41 1.94
C THR A 24 -20.10 8.05 1.13
N ALA A 25 -19.59 9.15 1.64
CA ALA A 25 -18.42 9.82 1.09
C ALA A 25 -17.60 10.41 2.23
N ASP A 26 -16.30 10.40 2.10
CA ASP A 26 -15.41 11.12 3.01
C ASP A 26 -14.24 11.74 2.25
N GLY A 27 -13.72 12.81 2.82
CA GLY A 27 -12.53 13.49 2.35
C GLY A 27 -11.62 13.82 3.52
N THR A 28 -10.35 13.54 3.36
CA THR A 28 -9.30 13.90 4.32
C THR A 28 -8.18 14.61 3.60
N VAL A 29 -7.66 15.67 4.19
CA VAL A 29 -6.38 16.24 3.78
C VAL A 29 -5.45 16.23 4.99
N ALA A 30 -4.25 15.70 4.81
CA ALA A 30 -3.20 15.71 5.82
C ALA A 30 -1.91 16.28 5.23
N THR A 31 -1.10 16.90 6.07
CA THR A 31 0.17 17.47 5.66
C THR A 31 1.28 17.08 6.61
N ARG A 32 2.50 16.93 6.08
CA ARG A 32 3.73 16.80 6.87
C ARG A 32 4.88 17.52 6.19
N PHE A 33 5.89 17.89 6.95
CA PHE A 33 7.17 18.27 6.39
C PHE A 33 8.06 17.05 6.22
N PRO A 34 8.90 17.01 5.17
CA PRO A 34 9.92 15.99 5.03
C PRO A 34 10.86 15.98 6.23
N ARG A 35 11.37 14.81 6.57
CA ARG A 35 12.38 14.66 7.62
C ARG A 35 13.77 15.01 7.06
N ILE A 36 14.66 15.48 7.92
CA ILE A 36 16.04 15.84 7.51
C ILE A 36 16.76 14.66 6.87
N ASN A 37 16.56 13.44 7.35
CA ASN A 37 17.17 12.23 6.80
C ASN A 37 16.65 11.85 5.39
N GLU A 38 15.53 12.40 4.94
CA GLU A 38 15.04 12.22 3.56
C GLU A 38 15.91 12.98 2.54
N TYR A 39 16.79 13.87 2.97
CA TYR A 39 17.70 14.67 2.13
C TYR A 39 19.16 14.19 2.14
N ALA A 40 19.48 13.08 2.82
CA ALA A 40 20.79 12.38 2.90
C ALA A 40 22.02 13.29 2.75
N GLY A 41 22.22 14.20 3.70
CA GLY A 41 23.47 14.95 3.83
C GLY A 41 23.63 16.18 2.93
N THR A 42 22.81 16.37 1.92
CA THR A 42 22.68 17.65 1.22
C THR A 42 21.53 18.41 1.86
N GLY A 43 21.82 19.52 2.52
CA GLY A 43 20.75 20.37 3.09
C GLY A 43 19.75 20.74 1.99
N PRO A 44 18.42 20.69 2.29
CA PRO A 44 17.42 21.05 1.29
C PRO A 44 17.55 22.53 0.92
N THR A 45 17.46 22.86 -0.35
CA THR A 45 17.19 24.23 -0.79
C THR A 45 15.79 24.64 -0.35
N GLU A 46 15.49 25.94 -0.23
CA GLU A 46 14.14 26.40 0.08
C GLU A 46 13.07 25.87 -0.89
N GLU A 47 13.43 25.69 -2.17
CA GLU A 47 12.57 25.11 -3.19
C GLU A 47 12.30 23.61 -2.97
N GLN A 48 13.25 22.88 -2.44
CA GLN A 48 13.15 21.45 -2.16
C GLN A 48 12.39 21.16 -0.86
N TYR A 49 12.41 22.08 0.12
CA TYR A 49 11.72 21.91 1.39
C TYR A 49 10.22 22.23 1.27
N LYS A 50 9.52 21.37 0.51
CA LYS A 50 8.08 21.50 0.28
C LYS A 50 7.30 20.58 1.22
N ARG A 51 6.14 21.06 1.65
CA ARG A 51 5.20 20.28 2.44
C ARG A 51 4.68 19.10 1.64
N VAL A 52 4.73 17.90 2.19
CA VAL A 52 4.01 16.73 1.68
C VAL A 52 2.53 16.94 1.99
N THR A 53 1.67 16.88 0.99
CA THR A 53 0.22 16.99 1.13
C THR A 53 -0.43 15.70 0.63
N ILE A 54 -1.36 15.18 1.43
CA ILE A 54 -2.01 13.89 1.18
C ILE A 54 -3.54 14.12 1.22
N PRO A 55 -4.16 14.57 0.12
CA PRO A 55 -5.60 14.49 -0.04
C PRO A 55 -6.03 13.05 -0.33
N LEU A 56 -7.09 12.63 0.38
CA LEU A 56 -7.81 11.37 0.17
C LEU A 56 -9.28 11.71 0.00
N ILE A 57 -9.91 11.16 -1.03
CA ILE A 57 -11.35 11.29 -1.27
C ILE A 57 -11.88 9.88 -1.53
N ARG A 58 -12.97 9.54 -0.84
CA ARG A 58 -13.67 8.26 -1.03
C ARG A 58 -15.16 8.52 -1.22
N GLY A 59 -15.76 7.69 -2.04
CA GLY A 59 -17.21 7.72 -2.23
C GLY A 59 -17.73 6.35 -2.64
N GLY A 60 -18.90 5.97 -2.16
CA GLY A 60 -19.44 4.65 -2.42
C GLY A 60 -20.78 4.39 -1.77
N LEU A 61 -21.05 3.12 -1.60
CA LEU A 61 -22.31 2.56 -1.15
C LEU A 61 -22.11 1.81 0.15
N PHE A 62 -23.15 1.78 0.98
CA PHE A 62 -23.24 0.84 2.08
C PHE A 62 -24.58 0.12 2.05
N TYR A 63 -24.56 -1.13 2.51
CA TYR A 63 -25.73 -1.93 2.76
C TYR A 63 -25.60 -2.61 4.11
N LYS A 64 -26.64 -2.51 4.93
CA LYS A 64 -26.65 -3.11 6.27
C LYS A 64 -28.00 -3.73 6.58
N ASN A 65 -27.98 -4.99 6.96
CA ASN A 65 -29.11 -5.68 7.56
C ASN A 65 -28.65 -6.50 8.78
N LYS A 66 -29.46 -7.42 9.27
CA LYS A 66 -29.10 -8.25 10.45
C LYS A 66 -27.98 -9.28 10.20
N TRP A 67 -27.66 -9.54 8.91
CA TRP A 67 -26.75 -10.62 8.50
C TRP A 67 -25.50 -10.11 7.80
N ILE A 68 -25.59 -8.94 7.20
CA ILE A 68 -24.54 -8.39 6.37
C ILE A 68 -24.41 -6.89 6.65
N ASN A 69 -23.17 -6.45 6.86
CA ASN A 69 -22.77 -5.05 6.83
C ASN A 69 -21.70 -4.90 5.73
N LEU A 70 -22.06 -4.29 4.61
CA LEU A 70 -21.22 -4.17 3.42
C LEU A 70 -20.97 -2.70 3.11
N THR A 71 -19.74 -2.37 2.78
CA THR A 71 -19.34 -1.06 2.27
C THR A 71 -18.47 -1.25 1.03
N SER A 72 -18.77 -0.52 -0.04
CA SER A 72 -18.00 -0.55 -1.29
C SER A 72 -17.70 0.87 -1.73
N MET A 73 -16.42 1.22 -1.85
CA MET A 73 -15.96 2.59 -2.06
C MET A 73 -14.90 2.68 -3.15
N VAL A 74 -15.03 3.66 -4.01
CA VAL A 74 -13.95 4.14 -4.87
C VAL A 74 -13.12 5.15 -4.08
N THR A 75 -11.81 5.07 -4.21
CA THR A 75 -10.85 5.89 -3.45
C THR A 75 -9.90 6.58 -4.42
N TYR A 76 -9.67 7.86 -4.22
CA TYR A 76 -8.60 8.61 -4.84
C TYR A 76 -7.68 9.17 -3.75
N ILE A 77 -6.38 8.85 -3.85
CA ILE A 77 -5.33 9.38 -2.99
C ILE A 77 -4.28 10.05 -3.86
N SER A 78 -3.84 11.23 -3.46
CA SER A 78 -2.64 11.86 -4.02
C SER A 78 -1.67 12.15 -2.87
N LYS A 79 -0.39 11.86 -3.07
CA LYS A 79 0.68 12.23 -2.13
C LYS A 79 1.71 13.04 -2.90
N SER A 80 1.78 14.33 -2.63
CA SER A 80 2.67 15.25 -3.32
C SER A 80 3.99 15.46 -2.57
N ASN A 81 5.02 15.89 -3.33
CA ASN A 81 6.34 16.25 -2.81
C ASN A 81 7.01 15.14 -1.96
N ASN A 82 6.86 13.87 -2.40
CA ASN A 82 7.69 12.81 -1.85
C ASN A 82 9.13 13.03 -2.31
N ILE A 83 10.07 12.58 -1.48
CA ILE A 83 11.50 12.69 -1.76
C ILE A 83 12.06 11.29 -1.88
N ASP A 84 12.88 11.09 -2.89
CA ASP A 84 13.68 9.89 -3.08
C ASP A 84 15.08 10.29 -3.57
N GLN A 85 16.04 9.39 -3.39
CA GLN A 85 17.41 9.58 -3.84
C GLN A 85 17.81 8.37 -4.68
N GLN A 86 18.33 8.65 -5.85
CA GLN A 86 18.88 7.64 -6.75
C GLN A 86 20.36 7.85 -6.95
N ASN A 87 21.14 6.78 -6.80
CA ASN A 87 22.53 6.76 -7.18
C ASN A 87 22.65 6.26 -8.62
N LEU A 88 23.02 7.12 -9.52
CA LEU A 88 23.22 6.80 -10.92
C LEU A 88 24.71 6.59 -11.15
N THR A 89 25.10 5.34 -11.47
CA THR A 89 26.48 4.99 -11.77
C THR A 89 26.66 4.90 -13.27
N LYS A 90 27.67 5.57 -13.79
CA LYS A 90 28.00 5.55 -15.22
C LYS A 90 28.37 4.12 -15.65
N PRO A 91 27.73 3.57 -16.71
CA PRO A 91 28.02 2.23 -17.18
C PRO A 91 29.50 1.99 -17.46
N GLY A 92 30.04 0.89 -16.95
CA GLY A 92 31.45 0.50 -17.13
C GLY A 92 32.47 1.29 -16.31
N THR A 93 32.04 2.10 -15.35
CA THR A 93 32.90 2.88 -14.46
C THR A 93 32.42 2.82 -13.00
N GLU A 94 33.22 3.35 -12.08
CA GLU A 94 32.82 3.55 -10.67
C GLU A 94 32.28 4.99 -10.44
N GLU A 95 32.20 5.83 -11.47
CA GLU A 95 31.68 7.19 -11.33
C GLU A 95 30.18 7.17 -11.04
N GLY A 96 29.82 7.54 -9.81
CA GLY A 96 28.44 7.63 -9.35
C GLY A 96 28.05 9.06 -8.98
N LYS A 97 26.82 9.43 -9.28
CA LYS A 97 26.20 10.70 -8.85
C LYS A 97 24.86 10.44 -8.19
N THR A 98 24.65 11.05 -7.04
CA THR A 98 23.35 11.01 -6.34
C THR A 98 22.46 12.14 -6.85
N VAL A 99 21.25 11.81 -7.26
CA VAL A 99 20.23 12.78 -7.62
C VAL A 99 19.06 12.73 -6.64
N LEU A 100 18.61 13.89 -6.21
CA LEU A 100 17.42 14.06 -5.39
C LEU A 100 16.20 14.23 -6.30
N LEU A 101 15.19 13.38 -6.09
CA LEU A 101 13.92 13.44 -6.81
C LEU A 101 12.82 13.95 -5.89
N ILE A 102 12.02 14.89 -6.39
CA ILE A 102 10.78 15.32 -5.75
C ILE A 102 9.63 14.91 -6.66
N TYR A 103 8.84 13.96 -6.19
CA TYR A 103 7.82 13.30 -7.00
C TYR A 103 6.48 13.20 -6.28
N ASN A 104 5.46 12.81 -7.01
CA ASN A 104 4.12 12.58 -6.49
C ASN A 104 3.70 11.12 -6.70
N ILE A 105 2.77 10.65 -5.87
CA ILE A 105 2.06 9.38 -6.08
C ILE A 105 0.59 9.70 -6.22
N LYS A 106 -0.06 9.12 -7.24
CA LYS A 106 -1.52 9.15 -7.38
C LYS A 106 -2.04 7.72 -7.40
N THR A 107 -3.06 7.46 -6.58
CA THR A 107 -3.67 6.16 -6.46
C THR A 107 -5.16 6.27 -6.72
N LEU A 108 -5.67 5.52 -7.67
CA LEU A 108 -7.09 5.21 -7.83
C LEU A 108 -7.29 3.80 -7.31
N GLY A 109 -8.30 3.61 -6.49
CA GLY A 109 -8.60 2.32 -5.88
C GLY A 109 -10.08 2.07 -5.71
N TRP A 110 -10.39 0.82 -5.43
CA TRP A 110 -11.73 0.36 -5.07
C TRP A 110 -11.58 -0.65 -3.94
N THR A 111 -12.33 -0.44 -2.86
CA THR A 111 -12.32 -1.32 -1.70
C THR A 111 -13.75 -1.73 -1.36
N THR A 112 -13.95 -3.01 -1.17
CA THR A 112 -15.20 -3.57 -0.64
C THR A 112 -14.89 -4.32 0.63
N SER A 113 -15.59 -3.99 1.70
CA SER A 113 -15.51 -4.66 3.00
C SER A 113 -16.90 -5.19 3.38
N ALA A 114 -16.95 -6.41 3.89
CA ALA A 114 -18.17 -7.04 4.35
C ALA A 114 -17.97 -7.77 5.67
N GLU A 115 -18.90 -7.56 6.60
CA GLU A 115 -19.08 -8.36 7.80
C GLU A 115 -20.33 -9.20 7.60
N ILE A 116 -20.22 -10.50 7.72
CA ILE A 116 -21.29 -11.46 7.39
C ILE A 116 -21.52 -12.43 8.54
N ASP A 117 -22.73 -12.39 9.10
CA ASP A 117 -23.19 -13.23 10.22
C ASP A 117 -24.40 -14.07 9.78
N PRO A 118 -24.25 -15.10 8.90
CA PRO A 118 -25.37 -15.80 8.26
C PRO A 118 -26.16 -16.69 9.23
N PHE A 119 -25.50 -17.18 10.29
CA PHE A 119 -26.11 -17.99 11.34
C PHE A 119 -25.37 -17.85 12.67
N LYS A 120 -25.99 -18.28 13.73
CA LYS A 120 -25.45 -18.13 15.09
C LYS A 120 -24.07 -18.77 15.25
N GLY A 121 -23.13 -17.99 15.73
CA GLY A 121 -21.76 -18.43 16.02
C GLY A 121 -20.79 -18.28 14.85
N PHE A 122 -21.24 -18.18 13.61
CA PHE A 122 -20.37 -17.91 12.45
C PHE A 122 -20.26 -16.41 12.20
N HIS A 123 -19.05 -15.97 11.89
CA HIS A 123 -18.72 -14.61 11.47
C HIS A 123 -17.66 -14.65 10.37
N LEU A 124 -17.85 -13.90 9.32
CA LEU A 124 -16.87 -13.72 8.23
C LEU A 124 -16.63 -12.23 8.04
N HIS A 125 -15.39 -11.79 8.24
CA HIS A 125 -14.89 -10.55 7.66
C HIS A 125 -14.30 -10.84 6.28
N ALA A 126 -14.68 -10.05 5.29
CA ALA A 126 -14.14 -10.14 3.94
C ALA A 126 -13.74 -8.75 3.45
N LEU A 127 -12.52 -8.62 2.94
CA LEU A 127 -11.99 -7.39 2.34
C LEU A 127 -11.44 -7.69 0.96
N PHE A 128 -11.83 -6.88 0.00
CA PHE A 128 -11.23 -6.82 -1.33
C PHE A 128 -10.77 -5.40 -1.61
N THR A 129 -9.53 -5.24 -2.07
CA THR A 129 -8.99 -3.97 -2.53
C THR A 129 -8.32 -4.14 -3.89
N TYR A 130 -8.71 -3.32 -4.84
CA TYR A 130 -7.96 -3.04 -6.05
C TYR A 130 -7.41 -1.62 -5.97
N GLN A 131 -6.13 -1.43 -6.30
CA GLN A 131 -5.51 -0.11 -6.32
C GLN A 131 -4.45 -0.01 -7.43
N LYS A 132 -4.36 1.18 -8.00
CA LYS A 132 -3.34 1.50 -9.02
C LYS A 132 -2.55 2.73 -8.57
N PRO A 133 -1.53 2.55 -7.72
CA PRO A 133 -0.61 3.63 -7.35
C PRO A 133 0.39 3.87 -8.48
N VAL A 134 0.50 5.11 -8.95
CA VAL A 134 1.43 5.48 -10.04
C VAL A 134 2.31 6.64 -9.62
N TYR A 135 3.58 6.58 -10.04
CA TYR A 135 4.49 7.70 -9.93
C TYR A 135 4.10 8.84 -10.86
N LYS A 136 4.26 10.07 -10.40
CA LYS A 136 4.09 11.31 -11.17
C LYS A 136 5.25 12.24 -10.90
N ASN A 137 5.78 12.82 -11.96
CA ASN A 137 6.96 13.69 -11.93
C ASN A 137 8.21 12.98 -11.35
N TYR A 138 8.30 11.66 -11.51
CA TYR A 138 9.45 10.87 -11.09
C TYR A 138 10.44 10.80 -12.24
N ASN A 139 11.22 11.86 -12.42
CA ASN A 139 12.24 11.97 -13.45
C ASN A 139 13.37 12.90 -12.99
N ALA A 140 14.60 12.53 -13.29
CA ALA A 140 15.79 13.34 -13.10
C ALA A 140 16.88 12.90 -14.06
N SER A 141 17.89 13.74 -14.25
CA SER A 141 19.09 13.42 -15.02
C SER A 141 20.34 13.90 -14.30
N VAL A 142 21.45 13.25 -14.58
CA VAL A 142 22.80 13.65 -14.15
C VAL A 142 23.72 13.71 -15.35
N THR A 143 24.64 14.67 -15.35
CA THR A 143 25.72 14.77 -16.32
C THR A 143 27.01 14.34 -15.64
N PHE A 144 27.72 13.37 -16.19
CA PHE A 144 29.02 12.88 -15.69
C PHE A 144 30.17 13.81 -16.11
N ASN A 145 31.37 13.55 -15.60
CA ASN A 145 32.51 14.43 -15.79
C ASN A 145 33.00 14.51 -17.26
N ASP A 146 32.69 13.50 -18.04
CA ASP A 146 33.00 13.47 -19.49
C ASP A 146 31.90 14.07 -20.36
N GLY A 147 30.85 14.65 -19.76
CA GLY A 147 29.71 15.22 -20.44
C GLY A 147 28.61 14.23 -20.86
N SER A 148 28.78 12.92 -20.59
CA SER A 148 27.71 11.95 -20.82
C SER A 148 26.56 12.13 -19.84
N GLU A 149 25.34 11.85 -20.28
CA GLU A 149 24.14 11.99 -19.45
C GLU A 149 23.49 10.65 -19.14
N MET A 150 22.95 10.52 -17.95
CA MET A 150 22.10 9.42 -17.55
C MET A 150 20.82 9.95 -16.88
N SER A 151 19.69 9.34 -17.19
CA SER A 151 18.41 9.76 -16.64
C SER A 151 17.69 8.59 -15.98
N VAL A 152 16.91 8.91 -14.95
CA VAL A 152 15.90 8.03 -14.37
C VAL A 152 14.53 8.60 -14.69
N ASN A 153 13.63 7.76 -15.18
CA ASN A 153 12.24 8.13 -15.44
C ASN A 153 11.31 6.96 -15.09
N ALA A 154 10.54 7.13 -14.03
CA ALA A 154 9.48 6.20 -13.67
C ALA A 154 8.09 6.87 -13.72
N ASN A 155 7.97 8.00 -14.44
CA ASN A 155 6.71 8.72 -14.55
C ASN A 155 5.64 7.87 -15.22
N GLY A 156 4.53 7.63 -14.51
CA GLY A 156 3.43 6.77 -14.97
C GLY A 156 3.58 5.29 -14.63
N MET A 157 4.74 4.84 -14.15
CA MET A 157 4.96 3.48 -13.68
C MET A 157 4.22 3.22 -12.35
N ILE A 158 3.90 1.95 -12.11
CA ILE A 158 3.30 1.50 -10.85
C ILE A 158 4.34 1.62 -9.73
N VAL A 159 3.89 2.09 -8.57
CA VAL A 159 4.76 2.19 -7.40
C VAL A 159 5.21 0.79 -6.97
N LYS A 160 6.53 0.62 -6.85
CA LYS A 160 7.13 -0.65 -6.45
C LYS A 160 6.69 -1.07 -5.04
N GLU A 161 6.73 -2.38 -4.77
CA GLU A 161 6.41 -3.01 -3.49
C GLU A 161 4.93 -2.88 -3.04
N ILE A 162 4.09 -2.23 -3.81
CA ILE A 162 2.67 -2.07 -3.49
C ILE A 162 1.85 -3.04 -4.36
N PRO A 163 1.18 -4.03 -3.77
CA PRO A 163 0.31 -4.93 -4.51
C PRO A 163 -0.93 -4.17 -5.01
N GLN A 164 -1.32 -4.45 -6.26
CA GLN A 164 -2.52 -3.85 -6.84
C GLN A 164 -3.82 -4.53 -6.38
N ILE A 165 -3.74 -5.78 -5.96
CA ILE A 165 -4.87 -6.56 -5.46
C ILE A 165 -4.54 -7.06 -4.05
N LEU A 166 -5.48 -6.86 -3.14
CA LEU A 166 -5.47 -7.39 -1.79
C LEU A 166 -6.81 -8.07 -1.54
N VAL A 167 -6.77 -9.29 -0.99
CA VAL A 167 -7.96 -10.00 -0.50
C VAL A 167 -7.68 -10.46 0.91
N GLU A 168 -8.64 -10.27 1.80
CA GLU A 168 -8.60 -10.78 3.16
C GLU A 168 -9.93 -11.46 3.46
N LEU A 169 -9.87 -12.68 3.99
CA LEU A 169 -11.02 -13.47 4.39
C LEU A 169 -10.73 -14.05 5.78
N ASP A 170 -11.49 -13.61 6.76
CA ASP A 170 -11.32 -13.98 8.16
C ASP A 170 -12.59 -14.69 8.70
N PRO A 171 -12.84 -15.95 8.32
CA PRO A 171 -13.92 -16.72 8.90
C PRO A 171 -13.62 -17.10 10.36
N SER A 172 -14.62 -17.05 11.19
CA SER A 172 -14.55 -17.55 12.56
C SER A 172 -15.85 -18.18 13.00
N TYR A 173 -15.74 -19.12 13.93
CA TYR A 173 -16.87 -19.85 14.46
C TYR A 173 -16.76 -20.04 15.97
N ASN A 174 -17.78 -19.62 16.69
CA ASN A 174 -17.93 -19.88 18.12
C ASN A 174 -18.53 -21.26 18.30
N ILE A 175 -17.67 -22.27 18.55
CA ILE A 175 -18.07 -23.66 18.81
C ILE A 175 -18.94 -23.71 20.07
N THR A 176 -18.53 -22.96 21.07
CA THR A 176 -19.30 -22.69 22.29
C THR A 176 -19.24 -21.19 22.61
N LYS A 177 -19.88 -20.74 23.67
CA LYS A 177 -19.74 -19.35 24.18
C LYS A 177 -18.32 -19.01 24.63
N ASP A 178 -17.51 -20.03 24.94
CA ASP A 178 -16.18 -19.89 25.53
C ASP A 178 -15.06 -20.37 24.57
N LEU A 179 -15.41 -21.03 23.46
CA LEU A 179 -14.45 -21.58 22.50
C LEU A 179 -14.73 -21.06 21.10
N ARG A 180 -13.75 -20.33 20.53
CA ARG A 180 -13.77 -19.77 19.18
C ARG A 180 -12.64 -20.36 18.36
N LEU A 181 -12.97 -20.82 17.15
CA LEU A 181 -12.05 -21.12 16.07
C LEU A 181 -12.03 -19.95 15.09
N TRP A 182 -10.86 -19.60 14.56
CA TRP A 182 -10.73 -18.58 13.53
C TRP A 182 -9.66 -18.95 12.52
N LEU A 183 -9.85 -18.49 11.27
CA LEU A 183 -8.88 -18.56 10.18
C LEU A 183 -8.74 -17.18 9.57
N SER A 184 -7.59 -16.94 8.91
CA SER A 184 -7.33 -15.73 8.13
C SER A 184 -6.58 -16.14 6.86
N PHE A 185 -7.11 -15.72 5.73
CA PHE A 185 -6.51 -15.91 4.42
C PHE A 185 -6.25 -14.53 3.83
N ARG A 186 -4.98 -14.22 3.53
CA ARG A 186 -4.56 -12.96 2.93
C ARG A 186 -3.89 -13.21 1.60
N TYR A 187 -4.41 -12.61 0.55
CA TYR A 187 -3.80 -12.62 -0.76
C TYR A 187 -3.23 -11.25 -1.08
N PHE A 188 -1.96 -11.24 -1.43
CA PHE A 188 -1.25 -10.09 -1.97
C PHE A 188 -0.98 -10.37 -3.45
N GLY A 189 -1.51 -9.53 -4.34
CA GLY A 189 -1.27 -9.63 -5.77
C GLY A 189 0.20 -9.36 -6.13
N LYS A 190 0.49 -9.45 -7.41
CA LYS A 190 1.83 -9.13 -7.95
C LYS A 190 2.32 -7.76 -7.48
N THR A 191 3.60 -7.67 -7.11
CA THR A 191 4.31 -6.43 -6.77
C THR A 191 5.52 -6.25 -7.66
N TYR A 192 5.75 -5.05 -8.17
CA TYR A 192 6.98 -4.74 -8.87
C TYR A 192 8.14 -4.54 -7.89
N ALA A 193 9.30 -5.09 -8.22
CA ALA A 193 10.51 -5.01 -7.40
C ALA A 193 11.41 -3.83 -7.81
N ASN A 194 11.16 -3.23 -8.99
CA ASN A 194 11.96 -2.12 -9.50
C ASN A 194 11.11 -1.01 -10.15
N LEU A 195 11.73 0.13 -10.43
CA LEU A 195 11.07 1.33 -10.96
C LEU A 195 10.57 1.17 -12.39
N GLN A 196 11.18 0.29 -13.20
CA GLN A 196 10.89 0.10 -14.62
C GLN A 196 9.83 -0.99 -14.88
N GLU A 197 9.20 -1.54 -13.84
CA GLU A 197 8.23 -2.65 -13.93
C GLU A 197 8.79 -3.90 -14.64
N ALA A 198 10.12 -4.03 -14.69
CA ALA A 198 10.80 -5.14 -15.34
C ALA A 198 10.87 -6.38 -14.46
N LEU A 199 11.07 -6.17 -13.17
CA LEU A 199 11.18 -7.22 -12.18
C LEU A 199 9.97 -7.20 -11.24
N TYR A 200 9.48 -8.37 -10.88
CA TYR A 200 8.31 -8.50 -10.02
C TYR A 200 8.30 -9.78 -9.21
N PHE A 201 7.59 -9.76 -8.12
CA PHE A 201 7.21 -10.94 -7.37
C PHE A 201 5.77 -11.31 -7.69
N ASN A 202 5.53 -12.61 -7.91
CA ASN A 202 4.19 -13.14 -8.12
C ASN A 202 3.31 -12.95 -6.87
N GLY A 203 2.01 -12.95 -7.08
CA GLY A 203 1.07 -12.90 -5.97
C GLY A 203 1.25 -14.09 -5.02
N ARG A 204 1.00 -13.84 -3.73
CA ARG A 204 1.16 -14.82 -2.67
C ARG A 204 -0.02 -14.82 -1.70
N TRP A 205 -0.23 -15.96 -1.09
CA TRP A 205 -1.13 -16.10 0.05
C TRP A 205 -0.34 -16.12 1.35
N GLU A 206 -0.97 -15.63 2.40
CA GLU A 206 -0.55 -15.83 3.78
C GLU A 206 -1.74 -16.38 4.55
N THR A 207 -1.52 -17.40 5.39
CA THR A 207 -2.60 -18.05 6.13
C THR A 207 -2.27 -18.16 7.60
N PHE A 208 -3.26 -17.84 8.40
CA PHE A 208 -3.20 -17.91 9.85
C PHE A 208 -4.45 -18.62 10.35
N GLY A 209 -4.34 -19.29 11.48
CA GLY A 209 -5.49 -19.88 12.13
C GLY A 209 -5.23 -20.08 13.61
N GLY A 210 -6.29 -20.19 14.37
CA GLY A 210 -6.13 -20.37 15.79
C GLY A 210 -7.42 -20.68 16.55
N ILE A 211 -7.23 -20.96 17.82
CA ILE A 211 -8.27 -21.27 18.78
C ILE A 211 -8.10 -20.33 19.96
N ASN A 212 -9.21 -19.76 20.42
CA ASN A 212 -9.28 -19.02 21.67
C ASN A 212 -10.29 -19.71 22.60
N TRP A 213 -9.85 -20.05 23.79
CA TRP A 213 -10.67 -20.75 24.78
C TRP A 213 -10.64 -20.04 26.13
N ASN A 214 -11.78 -19.56 26.58
CA ASN A 214 -12.00 -19.04 27.93
C ASN A 214 -12.34 -20.21 28.83
N VAL A 215 -11.34 -20.82 29.47
CA VAL A 215 -11.51 -22.00 30.34
C VAL A 215 -12.42 -21.65 31.53
N ASN A 216 -12.23 -20.45 32.08
CA ASN A 216 -13.08 -19.88 33.15
C ASN A 216 -12.87 -18.36 33.19
N LYS A 217 -13.50 -17.67 34.16
CA LYS A 217 -13.40 -16.20 34.31
C LYS A 217 -11.99 -15.66 34.64
N HIS A 218 -11.03 -16.53 34.95
CA HIS A 218 -9.67 -16.14 35.32
C HIS A 218 -8.59 -16.67 34.32
N LEU A 219 -8.95 -17.63 33.46
CA LEU A 219 -8.00 -18.30 32.58
C LEU A 219 -8.53 -18.32 31.14
N SER A 220 -7.76 -17.76 30.24
CA SER A 220 -7.96 -17.88 28.79
C SER A 220 -6.71 -18.49 28.14
N LEU A 221 -6.90 -19.39 27.22
CA LEU A 221 -5.86 -20.05 26.44
C LEU A 221 -6.03 -19.71 24.96
N GLY A 222 -4.92 -19.51 24.25
CA GLY A 222 -4.91 -19.29 22.82
C GLY A 222 -3.80 -20.09 22.15
N ALA A 223 -4.09 -20.62 20.97
CA ALA A 223 -3.09 -21.23 20.09
C ALA A 223 -3.25 -20.64 18.68
N THR A 224 -2.12 -20.37 18.04
CA THR A 224 -2.09 -19.82 16.67
C THR A 224 -1.13 -20.63 15.81
N VAL A 225 -1.53 -20.91 14.58
CA VAL A 225 -0.70 -21.53 13.55
C VAL A 225 -0.53 -20.50 12.44
N ILE A 226 0.72 -20.31 12.01
CA ILE A 226 1.11 -19.39 10.92
C ILE A 226 1.46 -20.24 9.72
N ASN A 227 1.02 -19.80 8.52
CA ASN A 227 1.29 -20.45 7.25
C ASN A 227 0.88 -21.94 7.23
N PHE A 228 -0.35 -22.23 7.69
CA PHE A 228 -0.83 -23.62 7.85
C PHE A 228 -1.03 -24.36 6.51
N LEU A 229 -1.10 -23.64 5.38
CA LEU A 229 -1.11 -24.25 4.04
C LEU A 229 0.29 -24.35 3.41
N ASN A 230 1.36 -24.03 4.17
CA ASN A 230 2.76 -24.07 3.72
C ASN A 230 2.99 -23.31 2.41
N GLN A 231 2.40 -22.11 2.28
CA GLN A 231 2.57 -21.29 1.09
C GLN A 231 3.97 -20.71 1.04
N LYS A 232 4.46 -20.55 -0.20
CA LYS A 232 5.71 -19.86 -0.51
C LYS A 232 5.41 -18.53 -1.17
N GLY A 233 6.26 -17.53 -0.95
CA GLY A 233 6.15 -16.24 -1.59
C GLY A 233 7.31 -15.34 -1.21
N ALA A 234 7.57 -14.35 -2.05
CA ALA A 234 8.58 -13.34 -1.84
C ALA A 234 7.99 -11.95 -2.04
N SER A 235 8.63 -10.95 -1.45
CA SER A 235 8.32 -9.53 -1.63
C SER A 235 9.55 -8.71 -1.27
N GLY A 236 9.57 -7.45 -1.70
CA GLY A 236 10.65 -6.51 -1.39
C GLY A 236 11.27 -5.89 -2.63
N THR A 237 12.44 -5.29 -2.45
CA THR A 237 13.27 -4.70 -3.50
C THR A 237 14.44 -5.62 -3.81
N ILE A 238 14.82 -5.68 -5.07
CA ILE A 238 16.07 -6.33 -5.51
C ILE A 238 17.12 -5.23 -5.62
N ASN A 239 18.10 -5.24 -4.72
CA ASN A 239 19.15 -4.22 -4.65
C ASN A 239 19.92 -4.12 -5.97
N GLY A 240 20.18 -2.90 -6.41
CA GLY A 240 20.92 -2.62 -7.64
C GLY A 240 20.13 -2.82 -8.93
N SER A 241 18.83 -3.12 -8.85
CA SER A 241 17.99 -3.41 -10.01
C SER A 241 16.99 -2.30 -10.34
N GLU A 242 17.01 -1.19 -9.64
CA GLU A 242 16.00 -0.13 -9.74
C GLU A 242 15.76 0.36 -11.16
N LEU A 243 16.81 0.43 -11.98
CA LEU A 243 16.76 0.96 -13.34
C LEU A 243 16.83 -0.12 -14.44
N ILE A 244 16.90 -1.40 -14.09
CA ILE A 244 16.88 -2.49 -15.08
C ILE A 244 15.58 -2.41 -15.87
N THR A 245 15.71 -2.33 -17.20
CA THR A 245 14.60 -2.27 -18.15
C THR A 245 14.05 -3.68 -18.44
N LYS A 246 12.90 -3.75 -19.12
CA LYS A 246 12.32 -5.05 -19.54
C LYS A 246 13.20 -5.78 -20.54
N GLU A 247 13.86 -5.03 -21.43
CA GLU A 247 14.80 -5.54 -22.44
C GLU A 247 16.03 -6.16 -21.77
N GLU A 248 16.60 -5.47 -20.78
CA GLU A 248 17.73 -5.99 -20.00
C GLU A 248 17.32 -7.19 -19.16
N ALA A 249 16.18 -7.14 -18.47
CA ALA A 249 15.67 -8.26 -17.67
C ALA A 249 15.45 -9.53 -18.52
N ALA A 250 14.99 -9.38 -19.77
CA ALA A 250 14.77 -10.50 -20.68
C ALA A 250 16.07 -11.25 -21.04
N GLN A 251 17.23 -10.58 -20.99
CA GLN A 251 18.54 -11.20 -21.27
C GLN A 251 18.98 -12.16 -20.16
N TYR A 252 18.44 -12.02 -18.95
CA TYR A 252 18.74 -12.88 -17.79
C TYR A 252 17.72 -14.02 -17.60
N ALA A 253 16.63 -14.03 -18.39
CA ALA A 253 15.55 -15.01 -18.28
C ALA A 253 15.71 -16.19 -19.25
N GLY A 254 16.83 -16.28 -19.97
CA GLY A 254 17.17 -17.33 -20.94
C GLY A 254 17.89 -18.54 -20.34
#